data_6c5ce05bab7056c23f6811c4f25b47b9
#
_entry.id   6c5ce05bab7056c23f6811c4f25b47b9
#
_cell.length_a   1.000
_cell.length_b   1.000
_cell.length_c   1.000
_cell.angle_alpha   90.00
_cell.angle_beta   90.00
_cell.angle_gamma   90.00
#
_symmetry.space_group_name_H-M   'P 1'
#
loop_
_entity.id
_entity.type
_entity.pdbx_description
1 polymer ?
#
loop_
_entity_poly.entity_id
_entity_poly.type
_entity_poly.pdbx_seq_one_letter_code
_entity_poly.pdbx_strand_id
1 'polypeptide(L)'
;HFEMLKPQGVDQFILNLHYLPDTIRNHFGDGSRFGVGITYSPEPELLGTAGGVKKMEAELRDGTFLVFYGDNLVRLELQPFLDFHRQRGAIATAALFESAEPWTGGVLDTDPTGKVLAFREKPDRKTISTNLINAGIYLLEPRALDYIPAGQFCDFGKDVFPKLLAAGEPVYAMKPKAYIHDIGTPERLAQARWD
;
A
#
# COMPACT_ATOMS: atom_id res chain seq x y z
N HIS A 1 9.04 9.81 1.35
CA HIS A 1 9.16 8.34 1.51
C HIS A 1 10.60 7.88 1.36
N PHE A 2 11.38 8.38 0.39
CA PHE A 2 12.77 7.95 0.17
C PHE A 2 13.63 8.14 1.41
N GLU A 3 13.59 9.31 2.06
CA GLU A 3 14.35 9.62 3.27
C GLU A 3 13.97 8.73 4.46
N MET A 4 12.72 8.24 4.49
CA MET A 4 12.23 7.35 5.53
C MET A 4 12.61 5.89 5.28
N LEU A 5 12.48 5.43 4.04
CA LEU A 5 12.62 4.01 3.70
C LEU A 5 14.07 3.61 3.41
N LYS A 6 14.89 4.51 2.83
CA LYS A 6 16.29 4.23 2.52
C LYS A 6 17.12 3.80 3.74
N PRO A 7 17.10 4.50 4.89
CA PRO A 7 17.82 4.06 6.09
C PRO A 7 17.38 2.70 6.63
N GLN A 8 16.20 2.23 6.19
CA GLN A 8 15.62 0.94 6.56
C GLN A 8 15.87 -0.16 5.51
N GLY A 9 16.77 0.10 4.55
CA GLY A 9 17.23 -0.89 3.58
C GLY A 9 16.43 -0.96 2.28
N VAL A 10 15.53 0.02 2.01
CA VAL A 10 14.80 0.10 0.74
C VAL A 10 15.44 1.18 -0.13
N ASP A 11 16.11 0.79 -1.19
CA ASP A 11 16.86 1.67 -2.09
C ASP A 11 16.40 1.59 -3.56
N GLN A 12 15.49 0.68 -3.91
CA GLN A 12 14.90 0.56 -5.23
C GLN A 12 13.41 0.90 -5.16
N PHE A 13 12.98 1.81 -6.01
CA PHE A 13 11.60 2.31 -6.05
C PHE A 13 11.03 2.21 -7.45
N ILE A 14 9.78 1.78 -7.54
CA ILE A 14 8.99 1.83 -8.77
C ILE A 14 7.91 2.87 -8.56
N LEU A 15 7.86 3.88 -9.43
CA LEU A 15 6.84 4.90 -9.41
C LEU A 15 5.93 4.74 -10.64
N ASN A 16 4.67 4.39 -10.40
CA ASN A 16 3.68 4.43 -11.46
C ASN A 16 3.23 5.87 -11.73
N LEU A 17 3.14 6.23 -12.99
CA LEU A 17 2.90 7.59 -13.44
C LEU A 17 1.70 7.65 -14.37
N HIS A 18 0.68 8.42 -14.00
CA HIS A 18 -0.47 8.72 -14.84
C HIS A 18 -0.67 10.22 -14.98
N TYR A 19 -0.94 10.90 -13.87
CA TYR A 19 -1.17 12.35 -13.86
C TYR A 19 0.15 13.11 -13.72
N LEU A 20 0.37 14.11 -14.59
CA LEU A 20 1.57 14.96 -14.62
C LEU A 20 2.90 14.19 -14.56
N PRO A 21 3.12 13.17 -15.41
CA PRO A 21 4.28 12.28 -15.32
C PRO A 21 5.61 13.02 -15.42
N ASP A 22 5.70 14.03 -16.27
CA ASP A 22 6.94 14.80 -16.49
C ASP A 22 7.30 15.65 -15.28
N THR A 23 6.32 16.16 -14.54
CA THR A 23 6.55 16.89 -13.28
C THR A 23 7.23 15.98 -12.25
N ILE A 24 6.78 14.74 -12.12
CA ILE A 24 7.34 13.75 -11.21
C ILE A 24 8.75 13.36 -11.67
N ARG A 25 8.93 13.04 -12.96
CA ARG A 25 10.23 12.67 -13.53
C ARG A 25 11.25 13.79 -13.39
N ASN A 26 10.87 15.02 -13.69
CA ASN A 26 11.76 16.18 -13.60
C ASN A 26 12.16 16.47 -12.14
N HIS A 27 11.27 16.21 -11.18
CA HIS A 27 11.55 16.42 -9.77
C HIS A 27 12.48 15.35 -9.20
N PHE A 28 12.27 14.08 -9.49
CA PHE A 28 13.00 12.99 -8.86
C PHE A 28 14.19 12.49 -9.69
N GLY A 29 14.19 12.70 -11.02
CA GLY A 29 15.25 12.21 -11.91
C GLY A 29 15.35 10.68 -11.88
N ASP A 30 16.57 10.17 -11.81
CA ASP A 30 16.86 8.75 -11.62
C ASP A 30 16.90 8.31 -10.14
N GLY A 31 16.64 9.23 -9.22
CA GLY A 31 16.71 8.99 -7.77
C GLY A 31 18.08 9.20 -7.15
N SER A 32 19.14 9.37 -7.93
CA SER A 32 20.52 9.50 -7.43
C SER A 32 20.71 10.62 -6.41
N ARG A 33 20.01 11.75 -6.59
CA ARG A 33 19.99 12.88 -5.65
C ARG A 33 19.48 12.49 -4.25
N PHE A 34 18.64 11.47 -4.16
CA PHE A 34 18.12 10.91 -2.90
C PHE A 34 18.89 9.66 -2.48
N GLY A 35 19.87 9.24 -3.31
CA GLY A 35 20.66 8.03 -3.11
C GLY A 35 19.87 6.74 -3.24
N VAL A 36 18.84 6.73 -4.09
CA VAL A 36 17.99 5.57 -4.41
C VAL A 36 17.95 5.37 -5.93
N GLY A 37 17.55 4.17 -6.38
CA GLY A 37 17.22 3.91 -7.77
C GLY A 37 15.72 4.07 -8.00
N ILE A 38 15.32 4.71 -9.09
CA ILE A 38 13.91 4.89 -9.45
C ILE A 38 13.65 4.30 -10.84
N THR A 39 12.73 3.38 -10.92
CA THR A 39 12.12 2.90 -12.16
C THR A 39 10.74 3.51 -12.33
N TYR A 40 10.46 4.06 -13.50
CA TYR A 40 9.17 4.67 -13.82
C TYR A 40 8.29 3.73 -14.62
N SER A 41 7.05 3.54 -14.17
CA SER A 41 6.01 2.78 -14.86
C SER A 41 4.93 3.74 -15.40
N PRO A 42 5.03 4.23 -16.65
CA PRO A 42 4.01 5.11 -17.22
C PRO A 42 2.72 4.35 -17.49
N GLU A 43 1.59 4.91 -17.08
CA GLU A 43 0.24 4.37 -17.30
C GLU A 43 -0.55 5.35 -18.19
N PRO A 44 -0.58 5.17 -19.53
CA PRO A 44 -1.44 5.97 -20.41
C PRO A 44 -2.91 5.84 -20.03
N GLU A 45 -3.33 4.64 -19.66
CA GLU A 45 -4.63 4.34 -19.08
C GLU A 45 -4.43 3.87 -17.63
N LEU A 46 -5.32 4.31 -16.75
CA LEU A 46 -5.25 3.98 -15.32
C LEU A 46 -5.51 2.48 -15.13
N LEU A 47 -4.56 1.78 -14.54
CA LEU A 47 -4.67 0.35 -14.26
C LEU A 47 -5.19 0.06 -12.84
N GLY A 48 -5.47 1.09 -12.04
CA GLY A 48 -5.84 0.95 -10.65
C GLY A 48 -4.66 0.61 -9.74
N THR A 49 -4.91 0.47 -8.45
CA THR A 49 -3.85 0.33 -7.43
C THR A 49 -3.07 -0.97 -7.57
N ALA A 50 -3.71 -2.06 -7.96
CA ALA A 50 -3.09 -3.37 -8.14
C ALA A 50 -2.62 -3.63 -9.59
N GLY A 51 -3.36 -3.16 -10.58
CA GLY A 51 -2.98 -3.33 -11.99
C GLY A 51 -1.67 -2.63 -12.34
N GLY A 52 -1.41 -1.45 -11.75
CA GLY A 52 -0.12 -0.76 -11.85
C GLY A 52 1.03 -1.58 -11.28
N VAL A 53 0.81 -2.26 -10.15
CA VAL A 53 1.79 -3.20 -9.55
C VAL A 53 2.00 -4.41 -10.45
N LYS A 54 0.93 -5.00 -10.98
CA LYS A 54 1.03 -6.15 -11.90
C LYS A 54 1.84 -5.83 -13.16
N LYS A 55 1.74 -4.62 -13.68
CA LYS A 55 2.52 -4.17 -14.82
C LYS A 55 4.03 -4.29 -14.62
N MET A 56 4.49 -4.17 -13.38
CA MET A 56 5.90 -4.25 -12.99
C MET A 56 6.26 -5.62 -12.39
N GLU A 57 5.52 -6.66 -12.77
CA GLU A 57 5.68 -8.00 -12.22
C GLU A 57 7.10 -8.56 -12.34
N ALA A 58 7.77 -8.31 -13.46
CA ALA A 58 9.13 -8.82 -13.71
C ALA A 58 10.12 -8.32 -12.65
N GLU A 59 9.98 -7.08 -12.20
CA GLU A 59 10.84 -6.43 -11.20
C GLU A 59 10.48 -6.82 -9.76
N LEU A 60 9.29 -7.41 -9.57
CA LEU A 60 8.74 -7.73 -8.24
C LEU A 60 8.73 -9.23 -7.89
N ARG A 61 9.29 -10.08 -8.77
CA ARG A 61 9.28 -11.53 -8.56
C ARG A 61 10.39 -12.06 -7.62
N ASP A 62 11.39 -11.26 -7.31
CA ASP A 62 12.59 -11.74 -6.60
C ASP A 62 12.45 -11.81 -5.06
N GLY A 63 11.33 -11.35 -4.51
CA GLY A 63 11.11 -11.41 -3.05
C GLY A 63 9.96 -10.55 -2.56
N THR A 64 9.78 -10.51 -1.25
CA THR A 64 8.79 -9.66 -0.59
C THR A 64 8.98 -8.20 -1.01
N PHE A 65 7.91 -7.55 -1.43
CA PHE A 65 7.95 -6.14 -1.81
C PHE A 65 6.92 -5.31 -1.05
N LEU A 66 7.21 -4.00 -0.97
CA LEU A 66 6.37 -3.02 -0.31
C LEU A 66 5.57 -2.23 -1.35
N VAL A 67 4.26 -2.19 -1.19
CA VAL A 67 3.37 -1.27 -1.92
C VAL A 67 3.04 -0.10 -1.00
N PHE A 68 3.07 1.11 -1.58
CA PHE A 68 2.89 2.32 -0.81
C PHE A 68 2.07 3.35 -1.62
N TYR A 69 0.95 3.81 -1.09
CA TYR A 69 0.18 4.87 -1.75
C TYR A 69 0.88 6.20 -1.53
N GLY A 70 1.28 6.83 -2.64
CA GLY A 70 2.15 8.00 -2.64
C GLY A 70 1.53 9.29 -2.12
N ASP A 71 0.21 9.33 -1.95
CA ASP A 71 -0.58 10.45 -1.43
C ASP A 71 -0.77 10.46 0.09
N ASN A 72 -0.07 9.57 0.80
CA ASN A 72 -0.03 9.55 2.25
C ASN A 72 1.29 10.13 2.79
N LEU A 73 1.21 10.99 3.79
CA LEU A 73 2.38 11.35 4.61
C LEU A 73 2.54 10.28 5.69
N VAL A 74 3.70 9.62 5.70
CA VAL A 74 3.95 8.48 6.58
C VAL A 74 5.30 8.57 7.24
N ARG A 75 5.35 8.19 8.52
CA ARG A 75 6.56 7.77 9.24
C ARG A 75 6.31 6.37 9.76
N LEU A 76 7.03 5.38 9.29
CA LEU A 76 6.84 3.96 9.57
C LEU A 76 8.16 3.31 9.95
N GLU A 77 8.16 2.54 11.03
CA GLU A 77 9.21 1.57 11.33
C GLU A 77 8.92 0.29 10.52
N LEU A 78 9.72 0.03 9.48
CA LEU A 78 9.48 -1.07 8.53
C LEU A 78 9.79 -2.43 9.13
N GLN A 79 10.85 -2.55 9.94
CA GLN A 79 11.33 -3.84 10.43
C GLN A 79 10.27 -4.61 11.25
N PRO A 80 9.54 -4.00 12.22
CA PRO A 80 8.47 -4.71 12.93
C PRO A 80 7.33 -5.17 12.02
N PHE A 81 7.03 -4.40 10.97
CA PHE A 81 6.00 -4.75 9.99
C PHE A 81 6.43 -5.95 9.15
N LEU A 82 7.71 -5.97 8.72
CA LEU A 82 8.29 -7.08 7.97
C LEU A 82 8.42 -8.35 8.82
N ASP A 83 8.81 -8.22 10.08
CA ASP A 83 8.91 -9.34 11.02
C ASP A 83 7.53 -9.98 11.26
N PHE A 84 6.50 -9.17 11.45
CA PHE A 84 5.13 -9.66 11.57
C PHE A 84 4.70 -10.42 10.31
N HIS A 85 4.93 -9.87 9.13
CA HIS A 85 4.61 -10.49 7.85
C HIS A 85 5.27 -11.86 7.71
N ARG A 86 6.57 -11.95 7.97
CA ARG A 86 7.37 -13.17 7.88
C ARG A 86 6.95 -14.22 8.90
N GLN A 87 6.74 -13.84 10.17
CA GLN A 87 6.33 -14.75 11.23
C GLN A 87 4.97 -15.40 10.97
N ARG A 88 4.09 -14.72 10.25
CA ARG A 88 2.76 -15.23 9.86
C ARG A 88 2.79 -16.07 8.58
N GLY A 89 3.90 -16.10 7.84
CA GLY A 89 3.94 -16.71 6.51
C GLY A 89 2.89 -16.10 5.57
N ALA A 90 2.66 -14.80 5.72
CA ALA A 90 1.60 -14.10 5.01
C ALA A 90 1.90 -14.01 3.51
N ILE A 91 0.88 -14.10 2.65
CA ILE A 91 0.98 -13.72 1.24
C ILE A 91 0.86 -12.19 1.10
N ALA A 92 0.08 -11.60 1.98
CA ALA A 92 -0.15 -10.17 2.05
C ALA A 92 -0.32 -9.71 3.50
N THR A 93 0.27 -8.58 3.86
CA THR A 93 0.03 -7.92 5.13
C THR A 93 -0.29 -6.45 4.89
N ALA A 94 -1.45 -6.00 5.36
CA ALA A 94 -1.89 -4.61 5.25
C ALA A 94 -1.56 -3.84 6.54
N ALA A 95 -1.07 -2.61 6.40
CA ALA A 95 -0.98 -1.69 7.52
C ALA A 95 -2.33 -1.02 7.76
N LEU A 96 -2.69 -0.87 9.03
CA LEU A 96 -3.90 -0.19 9.49
C LEU A 96 -3.55 1.09 10.23
N PHE A 97 -4.43 2.08 10.17
CA PHE A 97 -4.35 3.27 11.01
C PHE A 97 -5.74 3.66 11.55
N GLU A 98 -5.76 4.47 12.60
CA GLU A 98 -7.00 4.96 13.18
C GLU A 98 -7.55 6.13 12.38
N SER A 99 -8.84 6.08 12.06
CA SER A 99 -9.59 7.15 11.42
C SER A 99 -10.79 7.54 12.26
N ALA A 100 -11.06 8.84 12.34
CA ALA A 100 -12.30 9.34 12.93
C ALA A 100 -13.53 9.04 12.06
N GLU A 101 -13.30 8.76 10.76
CA GLU A 101 -14.34 8.51 9.77
C GLU A 101 -14.08 7.19 9.00
N PRO A 102 -14.11 6.01 9.70
CA PRO A 102 -13.70 4.74 9.11
C PRO A 102 -14.56 4.30 7.91
N TRP A 103 -15.78 4.84 7.77
CA TRP A 103 -16.66 4.58 6.62
C TRP A 103 -16.17 5.20 5.30
N THR A 104 -15.15 6.06 5.34
CA THR A 104 -14.57 6.72 4.15
C THR A 104 -13.49 5.89 3.48
N GLY A 105 -12.99 4.86 4.13
CA GLY A 105 -11.89 4.00 3.66
C GLY A 105 -12.22 2.51 3.65
N GLY A 106 -11.22 1.71 3.35
CA GLY A 106 -11.31 0.25 3.42
C GLY A 106 -11.19 -0.25 4.86
N VAL A 107 -12.16 -0.98 5.35
CA VAL A 107 -12.14 -1.60 6.69
C VAL A 107 -11.77 -3.06 6.57
N LEU A 108 -10.83 -3.51 7.40
CA LEU A 108 -10.43 -4.91 7.50
C LEU A 108 -10.91 -5.49 8.84
N ASP A 109 -11.78 -6.49 8.75
CA ASP A 109 -12.16 -7.27 9.91
C ASP A 109 -11.07 -8.32 10.18
N THR A 110 -10.54 -8.36 11.39
CA THR A 110 -9.45 -9.27 11.77
C THR A 110 -9.81 -10.09 13.00
N ASP A 111 -9.20 -11.27 13.09
CA ASP A 111 -9.17 -12.01 14.34
C ASP A 111 -8.12 -11.41 15.32
N PRO A 112 -8.04 -11.89 16.56
CA PRO A 112 -7.06 -11.42 17.55
C PRO A 112 -5.59 -11.63 17.14
N THR A 113 -5.31 -12.49 16.16
CA THR A 113 -3.94 -12.73 15.64
C THR A 113 -3.56 -11.78 14.52
N GLY A 114 -4.49 -10.95 14.07
CA GLY A 114 -4.37 -10.05 12.92
C GLY A 114 -4.70 -10.71 11.58
N LYS A 115 -5.19 -11.97 11.57
CA LYS A 115 -5.63 -12.61 10.32
C LYS A 115 -6.87 -11.91 9.80
N VAL A 116 -6.85 -11.52 8.52
CA VAL A 116 -7.97 -10.83 7.87
C VAL A 116 -9.08 -11.83 7.58
N LEU A 117 -10.28 -11.52 8.03
CA LEU A 117 -11.50 -12.30 7.83
C LEU A 117 -12.35 -11.73 6.70
N ALA A 118 -12.36 -10.39 6.55
CA ALA A 118 -13.06 -9.69 5.49
C ALA A 118 -12.40 -8.34 5.18
N PHE A 119 -12.51 -7.91 3.93
CA PHE A 119 -12.19 -6.56 3.46
C PHE A 119 -13.46 -5.90 2.97
N ARG A 120 -13.78 -4.71 3.47
CA ARG A 120 -14.98 -3.96 3.11
C ARG A 120 -14.60 -2.54 2.68
N GLU A 121 -14.73 -2.25 1.40
CA GLU A 121 -14.46 -0.91 0.86
C GLU A 121 -15.64 0.02 1.13
N LYS A 122 -15.38 1.12 1.84
CA LYS A 122 -16.36 2.16 2.20
C LYS A 122 -17.70 1.58 2.70
N PRO A 123 -17.68 0.79 3.78
CA PRO A 123 -18.87 0.12 4.30
C PRO A 123 -19.89 1.11 4.86
N ASP A 124 -21.14 0.69 5.00
CA ASP A 124 -22.16 1.48 5.70
C ASP A 124 -21.69 1.77 7.14
N ARG A 125 -21.77 3.03 7.54
CA ARG A 125 -21.38 3.50 8.88
C ARG A 125 -21.99 2.68 10.02
N LYS A 126 -23.21 2.15 9.83
CA LYS A 126 -23.92 1.35 10.82
C LYS A 126 -23.34 -0.06 11.01
N THR A 127 -22.50 -0.52 10.07
CA THR A 127 -21.93 -1.89 10.08
C THR A 127 -20.49 -1.92 10.55
N ILE A 128 -19.91 -0.78 10.92
CA ILE A 128 -18.52 -0.65 11.32
C ILE A 128 -18.40 -0.86 12.83
N SER A 129 -17.51 -1.77 13.22
CA SER A 129 -17.18 -2.08 14.62
C SER A 129 -15.78 -1.64 15.05
N THR A 130 -15.01 -1.03 14.14
CA THR A 130 -13.62 -0.62 14.36
C THR A 130 -13.37 0.77 13.79
N ASN A 131 -12.39 1.48 14.36
CA ASN A 131 -11.87 2.73 13.79
C ASN A 131 -10.60 2.51 12.95
N LEU A 132 -10.17 1.25 12.76
CA LEU A 132 -8.99 0.90 11.98
C LEU A 132 -9.34 0.72 10.52
N ILE A 133 -8.65 1.47 9.66
CA ILE A 133 -8.81 1.40 8.21
C ILE A 133 -7.49 1.11 7.51
N ASN A 134 -7.60 0.70 6.27
CA ASN A 134 -6.49 0.43 5.38
C ASN A 134 -5.64 1.70 5.13
N ALA A 135 -4.34 1.57 5.34
CA ALA A 135 -3.39 2.66 5.15
C ALA A 135 -2.87 2.79 3.72
N GLY A 136 -3.22 1.87 2.81
CA GLY A 136 -2.61 1.82 1.48
C GLY A 136 -1.13 1.44 1.51
N ILE A 137 -0.72 0.70 2.54
CA ILE A 137 0.65 0.20 2.71
C ILE A 137 0.56 -1.32 2.87
N TYR A 138 1.24 -2.06 1.99
CA TYR A 138 1.18 -3.52 1.97
C TYR A 138 2.57 -4.13 1.83
N LEU A 139 2.85 -5.19 2.58
CA LEU A 139 3.88 -6.16 2.25
C LEU A 139 3.24 -7.30 1.48
N LEU A 140 3.79 -7.64 0.34
CA LEU A 140 3.28 -8.67 -0.56
C LEU A 140 4.38 -9.65 -0.94
N GLU A 141 4.04 -10.94 -0.96
CA GLU A 141 4.86 -11.95 -1.57
C GLU A 141 4.64 -11.99 -3.09
N PRO A 142 5.65 -12.34 -3.91
CA PRO A 142 5.53 -12.39 -5.36
C PRO A 142 4.33 -13.19 -5.88
N ARG A 143 3.95 -14.26 -5.19
CA ARG A 143 2.78 -15.07 -5.56
C ARG A 143 1.44 -14.33 -5.46
N ALA A 144 1.38 -13.21 -4.73
CA ALA A 144 0.18 -12.37 -4.72
C ALA A 144 -0.11 -11.75 -6.10
N LEU A 145 0.91 -11.57 -6.94
CA LEU A 145 0.78 -11.08 -8.31
C LEU A 145 -0.02 -12.03 -9.21
N ASP A 146 -0.09 -13.33 -8.88
CA ASP A 146 -0.85 -14.32 -9.66
C ASP A 146 -2.37 -14.10 -9.57
N TYR A 147 -2.83 -13.35 -8.56
CA TYR A 147 -4.23 -12.98 -8.35
C TYR A 147 -4.63 -11.69 -9.08
N ILE A 148 -3.67 -11.00 -9.71
CA ILE A 148 -3.89 -9.73 -10.40
C ILE A 148 -3.87 -9.97 -11.92
N PRO A 149 -4.94 -9.64 -12.66
CA PRO A 149 -4.98 -9.79 -14.10
C PRO A 149 -4.02 -8.79 -14.78
N ALA A 150 -3.31 -9.25 -15.81
CA ALA A 150 -2.40 -8.40 -16.56
C ALA A 150 -3.16 -7.47 -17.50
N GLY A 151 -2.72 -6.19 -17.60
CA GLY A 151 -3.23 -5.23 -18.57
C GLY A 151 -4.68 -4.80 -18.34
N GLN A 152 -5.22 -4.98 -17.16
CA GLN A 152 -6.59 -4.61 -16.81
C GLN A 152 -6.60 -3.74 -15.55
N PHE A 153 -7.64 -2.91 -15.43
CA PHE A 153 -7.91 -2.19 -14.19
C PHE A 153 -8.16 -3.19 -13.05
N CYS A 154 -7.41 -3.05 -11.97
CA CYS A 154 -7.56 -3.89 -10.78
C CYS A 154 -7.20 -3.09 -9.53
N ASP A 155 -8.02 -3.22 -8.47
CA ASP A 155 -7.84 -2.53 -7.20
C ASP A 155 -7.53 -3.52 -6.07
N PHE A 156 -6.60 -3.17 -5.18
CA PHE A 156 -6.27 -4.05 -4.06
C PHE A 156 -7.46 -4.34 -3.16
N GLY A 157 -8.20 -3.30 -2.77
CA GLY A 157 -9.30 -3.43 -1.82
C GLY A 157 -10.52 -4.14 -2.40
N LYS A 158 -10.88 -3.79 -3.64
CA LYS A 158 -12.10 -4.31 -4.28
C LYS A 158 -11.91 -5.67 -4.93
N ASP A 159 -10.71 -5.95 -5.45
CA ASP A 159 -10.49 -7.12 -6.30
C ASP A 159 -9.51 -8.12 -5.68
N VAL A 160 -8.31 -7.67 -5.26
CA VAL A 160 -7.23 -8.57 -4.88
C VAL A 160 -7.45 -9.18 -3.50
N PHE A 161 -7.66 -8.37 -2.47
CA PHE A 161 -7.88 -8.89 -1.12
C PHE A 161 -9.08 -9.84 -1.04
N PRO A 162 -10.26 -9.54 -1.63
CA PRO A 162 -11.35 -10.50 -1.66
C PRO A 162 -11.01 -11.82 -2.37
N LYS A 163 -10.23 -11.78 -3.47
CA LYS A 163 -9.78 -13.00 -4.15
C LYS A 163 -8.82 -13.83 -3.32
N LEU A 164 -7.84 -13.18 -2.66
CA LEU A 164 -6.91 -13.86 -1.76
C LEU A 164 -7.65 -14.54 -0.61
N LEU A 165 -8.60 -13.85 0.01
CA LEU A 165 -9.42 -14.39 1.11
C LEU A 165 -10.29 -15.57 0.63
N ALA A 166 -10.92 -15.44 -0.53
CA ALA A 166 -11.74 -16.52 -1.12
C ALA A 166 -10.91 -17.76 -1.47
N ALA A 167 -9.64 -17.58 -1.83
CA ALA A 167 -8.70 -18.67 -2.07
C ALA A 167 -8.12 -19.28 -0.77
N GLY A 168 -8.47 -18.76 0.41
CA GLY A 168 -7.94 -19.21 1.69
C GLY A 168 -6.48 -18.82 1.97
N GLU A 169 -5.96 -17.86 1.21
CA GLU A 169 -4.60 -17.39 1.38
C GLU A 169 -4.38 -16.67 2.73
N PRO A 170 -3.18 -16.76 3.31
CA PRO A 170 -2.87 -16.13 4.60
C PRO A 170 -2.69 -14.62 4.43
N VAL A 171 -3.78 -13.88 4.56
CA VAL A 171 -3.80 -12.41 4.57
C VAL A 171 -3.87 -11.93 6.00
N TYR A 172 -3.00 -10.98 6.36
CA TYR A 172 -2.94 -10.40 7.69
C TYR A 172 -3.02 -8.88 7.64
N ALA A 173 -3.34 -8.28 8.77
CA ALA A 173 -3.28 -6.85 8.96
C ALA A 173 -2.79 -6.52 10.36
N MET A 174 -2.07 -5.41 10.50
CA MET A 174 -1.64 -4.89 11.79
C MET A 174 -1.64 -3.36 11.80
N LYS A 175 -1.77 -2.77 12.98
CA LYS A 175 -1.52 -1.36 13.20
C LYS A 175 -0.03 -1.21 13.54
N PRO A 176 0.83 -0.77 12.61
CA PRO A 176 2.23 -0.53 12.91
C PRO A 176 2.38 0.68 13.82
N LYS A 177 3.54 0.80 14.49
CA LYS A 177 3.93 2.06 15.10
C LYS A 177 4.30 3.05 13.99
N ALA A 178 3.34 3.86 13.60
CA ALA A 178 3.47 4.77 12.48
C ALA A 178 2.64 6.03 12.70
N TYR A 179 3.10 7.14 12.12
CA TYR A 179 2.27 8.29 11.82
C TYR A 179 1.81 8.15 10.37
N ILE A 180 0.52 8.20 10.13
CA ILE A 180 -0.07 8.09 8.79
C ILE A 180 -1.13 9.17 8.66
N HIS A 181 -1.00 10.02 7.66
CA HIS A 181 -1.94 11.09 7.35
C HIS A 181 -2.17 11.15 5.83
N ASP A 182 -3.43 11.00 5.42
CA ASP A 182 -3.84 11.18 4.03
C ASP A 182 -3.76 12.68 3.68
N ILE A 183 -2.96 13.02 2.68
CA ILE A 183 -2.73 14.39 2.21
C ILE A 183 -3.33 14.65 0.82
N GLY A 184 -4.29 13.83 0.40
CA GLY A 184 -4.91 13.87 -0.92
C GLY A 184 -5.80 15.11 -1.19
N THR A 185 -5.97 16.01 -0.21
CA THR A 185 -6.63 17.32 -0.42
C THR A 185 -5.78 18.48 0.09
N PRO A 186 -5.95 19.71 -0.46
CA PRO A 186 -5.23 20.90 0.04
C PRO A 186 -5.39 21.14 1.53
N GLU A 187 -6.59 20.90 2.06
CA GLU A 187 -6.92 21.09 3.49
C GLU A 187 -6.16 20.09 4.36
N ARG A 188 -6.14 18.81 3.96
CA ARG A 188 -5.41 17.74 4.66
C ARG A 188 -3.90 17.97 4.59
N LEU A 189 -3.39 18.41 3.42
CA LEU A 189 -1.99 18.76 3.26
C LEU A 189 -1.61 19.95 4.16
N ALA A 190 -2.48 20.98 4.28
CA ALA A 190 -2.23 22.11 5.17
C ALA A 190 -2.17 21.64 6.64
N GLN A 191 -3.08 20.77 7.06
CA GLN A 191 -3.09 20.21 8.42
C GLN A 191 -1.82 19.43 8.74
N ALA A 192 -1.38 18.57 7.82
CA ALA A 192 -0.17 17.76 7.98
C ALA A 192 1.14 18.55 8.09
N ARG A 193 1.14 19.86 7.80
CA ARG A 193 2.30 20.75 7.98
C ARG A 193 2.46 21.26 9.41
N TRP A 194 1.45 21.10 10.25
CA TRP A 194 1.43 21.56 11.64
C TRP A 194 1.66 20.42 12.64
N ASP A 195 1.56 19.18 12.18
CA ASP A 195 1.83 17.96 12.96
C ASP A 195 3.32 17.57 12.89
#